data_4eca2acf47b57cae0df3a04457333306
#
_entry.id   4eca2acf47b57cae0df3a04457333306
#
_cell.length_a   1.000
_cell.length_b   1.000
_cell.length_c   1.000
_cell.angle_alpha   90.00
_cell.angle_beta   90.00
_cell.angle_gamma   90.00
#
_symmetry.space_group_name_H-M   'P 1'
#
loop_
_entity.id
_entity.type
_entity.pdbx_description
1 polymer ?
#
loop_
_entity_poly.entity_id
_entity_poly.type
_entity_poly.pdbx_seq_one_letter_code
_entity_poly.pdbx_strand_id
1 'polypeptide(L)'
;MALSDFVLSPLGLLALASVVPVILLYLIRPDPVEVDLPTLRFLTEQTRQDTTNPLLEQLRRNLLLFLQIAVLVLLAVSLASPYVTVSEESTVEETVLVVDTSASMTTEAGGETRFGRALASARSAVSGTTSVVVTAPDAAVSLRGGTADEARATLDELSPTASEGNLRAAVSQATAIAGENARIVVVGDFADDTDWQSAVETARARDLLVDLRQFAGGGTDNVGIVDRRFSGTEVTVSVKNFGDSEATRQLQLGQQTATVTLQPDDVTTRTFTVPAGASEVRLTPRDSFPTDDTLPLSAPEDPTVDVLVLTNDRNRYLTTALSVVDDVELTVKNPPTAVSEEYDVIVYSNVDPDELLPGNVAAGRETVERGGGVAIQAQETFPGQYGDLLLVEPGQLRTGSTTRVAAQTELTRGIDFQAPSEYVDGTLREGTLQVAVNDGDPLLATADRGAGRLLYYGYIEQSSSFKFNYQYPVFWKRAVFYLADRETLPTLNRQSGERLDFGAQRRVETPSGTVTARSVPLTEVGLYRIGGVTADDGATGGEATATPVAGERSDTAGGSADARVEGRRVAVALLSEPESSVTAPDVAGGEAGVRARTEERSVPDPITEYLALGALVVALGELAYLRRRGDL
;
A
#
# COMPACT_ATOMS: atom_id res chain seq x y z
N MET A 1 -6.18 35.55 -33.51
CA MET A 1 -6.21 36.13 -32.15
C MET A 1 -7.62 36.63 -31.92
N ALA A 2 -8.34 36.02 -31.00
CA ALA A 2 -9.68 36.43 -30.64
C ALA A 2 -9.61 37.64 -29.67
N LEU A 3 -10.63 38.48 -29.67
CA LEU A 3 -10.71 39.62 -28.70
C LEU A 3 -10.66 39.15 -27.23
N SER A 4 -11.06 37.90 -26.99
CA SER A 4 -10.95 37.20 -25.70
C SER A 4 -9.51 37.03 -25.20
N ASP A 5 -8.51 37.18 -26.06
CA ASP A 5 -7.09 36.97 -25.70
C ASP A 5 -6.47 38.19 -25.01
N PHE A 6 -7.19 39.34 -24.95
CA PHE A 6 -6.68 40.59 -24.42
C PHE A 6 -7.56 41.22 -23.35
N VAL A 7 -8.81 40.77 -23.18
CA VAL A 7 -9.77 41.38 -22.26
C VAL A 7 -10.60 40.31 -21.55
N LEU A 8 -10.77 40.44 -20.23
CA LEU A 8 -11.54 39.50 -19.41
C LEU A 8 -13.06 39.63 -19.65
N SER A 9 -13.50 40.84 -20.04
CA SER A 9 -14.94 41.17 -20.18
C SER A 9 -15.23 41.86 -21.52
N PRO A 10 -15.25 41.11 -22.65
CA PRO A 10 -15.43 41.69 -24.00
C PRO A 10 -16.75 42.47 -24.15
N LEU A 11 -17.80 42.15 -23.35
CA LEU A 11 -19.06 42.87 -23.31
C LEU A 11 -18.92 44.30 -22.82
N GLY A 12 -17.87 44.62 -22.03
CA GLY A 12 -17.55 45.98 -21.58
C GLY A 12 -17.29 46.93 -22.73
N LEU A 13 -16.79 46.44 -23.89
CA LEU A 13 -16.58 47.25 -25.09
C LEU A 13 -17.88 47.81 -25.69
N LEU A 14 -19.05 47.24 -25.37
CA LEU A 14 -20.33 47.77 -25.81
C LEU A 14 -20.59 49.19 -25.22
N ALA A 15 -19.93 49.53 -24.13
CA ALA A 15 -19.98 50.87 -23.55
C ALA A 15 -19.43 51.98 -24.51
N LEU A 16 -18.59 51.59 -25.50
CA LEU A 16 -18.14 52.50 -26.55
C LEU A 16 -19.31 53.06 -27.38
N ALA A 17 -20.45 52.36 -27.40
CA ALA A 17 -21.67 52.86 -28.09
C ALA A 17 -22.19 54.17 -27.47
N SER A 18 -21.83 54.47 -26.20
CA SER A 18 -22.16 55.76 -25.53
C SER A 18 -21.49 56.98 -26.15
N VAL A 19 -20.43 56.79 -26.94
CA VAL A 19 -19.74 57.88 -27.66
C VAL A 19 -20.63 58.43 -28.77
N VAL A 20 -21.49 57.58 -29.40
CA VAL A 20 -22.34 57.97 -30.51
C VAL A 20 -23.34 59.10 -30.17
N PRO A 21 -24.14 58.97 -29.06
CA PRO A 21 -25.04 60.05 -28.67
C PRO A 21 -24.32 61.35 -28.30
N VAL A 22 -23.11 61.27 -27.73
CA VAL A 22 -22.33 62.48 -27.45
C VAL A 22 -21.90 63.22 -28.72
N ILE A 23 -21.46 62.49 -29.73
CA ILE A 23 -21.14 63.08 -31.03
C ILE A 23 -22.40 63.65 -31.69
N LEU A 24 -23.55 62.93 -31.62
CA LEU A 24 -24.81 63.42 -32.20
C LEU A 24 -25.30 64.68 -31.53
N LEU A 25 -25.25 64.75 -30.17
CA LEU A 25 -25.61 65.96 -29.43
C LEU A 25 -24.71 67.14 -29.76
N TYR A 26 -23.44 66.91 -30.04
CA TYR A 26 -22.50 67.97 -30.43
C TYR A 26 -22.73 68.44 -31.88
N LEU A 27 -23.26 67.60 -32.76
CA LEU A 27 -23.61 67.97 -34.16
C LEU A 27 -24.93 68.75 -34.26
N ILE A 28 -25.84 68.64 -33.27
CA ILE A 28 -27.07 69.39 -33.19
C ILE A 28 -26.74 70.85 -32.79
N ARG A 29 -26.69 71.74 -33.74
CA ARG A 29 -26.54 73.15 -33.48
C ARG A 29 -27.91 73.77 -33.33
N PRO A 30 -28.23 74.50 -32.20
CA PRO A 30 -29.41 75.30 -32.15
C PRO A 30 -29.16 76.53 -33.02
N ASP A 31 -30.17 76.85 -33.85
CA ASP A 31 -30.13 78.08 -34.67
C ASP A 31 -29.99 79.30 -33.75
N PRO A 32 -29.06 80.22 -34.11
CA PRO A 32 -28.87 81.47 -33.31
C PRO A 32 -30.17 82.32 -33.37
N VAL A 33 -30.78 82.61 -32.23
CA VAL A 33 -31.88 83.54 -32.11
C VAL A 33 -31.32 84.90 -32.22
N GLU A 34 -31.60 85.59 -33.34
CA GLU A 34 -31.31 87.06 -33.50
C GLU A 34 -32.28 87.82 -32.62
N VAL A 35 -31.77 88.48 -31.58
CA VAL A 35 -32.47 89.42 -30.72
C VAL A 35 -32.02 90.84 -31.10
N ASP A 36 -32.90 91.57 -31.83
CA ASP A 36 -32.67 92.94 -32.13
C ASP A 36 -32.70 93.80 -30.88
N LEU A 37 -31.53 94.31 -30.44
CA LEU A 37 -31.36 95.25 -29.36
C LEU A 37 -31.27 96.67 -29.85
N PRO A 38 -32.25 97.55 -29.63
CA PRO A 38 -32.33 98.94 -30.21
C PRO A 38 -31.28 99.97 -29.77
N THR A 39 -30.33 99.65 -28.90
CA THR A 39 -29.39 100.58 -28.26
C THR A 39 -27.92 100.28 -28.40
N LEU A 40 -27.52 99.59 -29.47
CA LEU A 40 -26.11 99.24 -29.74
C LEU A 40 -25.23 100.40 -30.27
N ARG A 41 -25.77 101.62 -30.36
CA ARG A 41 -25.06 102.74 -30.96
C ARG A 41 -23.98 103.36 -30.05
N PHE A 42 -23.90 102.92 -28.76
CA PHE A 42 -22.94 103.47 -27.79
C PHE A 42 -21.83 102.46 -27.40
N LEU A 43 -21.75 101.28 -27.95
CA LEU A 43 -20.75 100.28 -27.56
C LEU A 43 -19.74 99.93 -28.69
N THR A 44 -19.64 100.82 -29.75
CA THR A 44 -18.78 100.49 -30.89
C THR A 44 -17.41 101.24 -30.83
N GLU A 45 -16.96 101.67 -29.68
CA GLU A 45 -15.60 102.22 -29.58
C GLU A 45 -14.86 101.66 -28.35
N GLN A 46 -14.50 100.42 -28.37
CA GLN A 46 -13.34 99.86 -27.70
C GLN A 46 -13.43 98.33 -27.66
N THR A 47 -13.01 97.70 -28.69
CA THR A 47 -12.27 96.47 -28.61
C THR A 47 -11.90 95.98 -30.02
N ARG A 48 -11.01 96.71 -30.61
CA ARG A 48 -10.17 96.11 -31.67
C ARG A 48 -8.81 95.91 -31.01
N GLN A 49 -8.59 94.76 -30.43
CA GLN A 49 -7.32 94.04 -30.33
C GLN A 49 -7.55 92.78 -29.56
N ASP A 50 -8.00 91.74 -30.30
CA ASP A 50 -7.51 90.42 -30.02
C ASP A 50 -7.62 89.65 -31.31
N THR A 51 -6.52 89.60 -32.00
CA THR A 51 -6.28 88.70 -33.13
C THR A 51 -6.20 87.24 -32.55
N THR A 52 -7.32 86.72 -32.20
CA THR A 52 -7.44 85.26 -31.86
C THR A 52 -7.53 84.48 -33.15
N ASN A 53 -6.50 83.73 -33.43
CA ASN A 53 -6.36 82.91 -34.59
C ASN A 53 -7.61 81.97 -34.68
N PRO A 54 -8.45 81.99 -35.78
CA PRO A 54 -9.71 81.25 -35.86
C PRO A 54 -9.52 79.73 -35.72
N LEU A 55 -8.30 79.28 -36.03
CA LEU A 55 -7.89 77.92 -35.79
C LEU A 55 -7.80 77.51 -34.30
N LEU A 56 -7.39 78.46 -33.43
CA LEU A 56 -7.32 78.25 -32.01
C LEU A 56 -8.71 78.21 -31.34
N GLU A 57 -9.67 78.97 -31.83
CA GLU A 57 -11.04 78.96 -31.34
C GLU A 57 -11.78 77.70 -31.74
N GLN A 58 -11.52 77.19 -32.95
CA GLN A 58 -12.04 75.94 -33.47
C GLN A 58 -11.40 74.72 -32.74
N LEU A 59 -10.11 74.84 -32.39
CA LEU A 59 -9.39 73.85 -31.60
C LEU A 59 -9.89 73.83 -30.14
N ARG A 60 -10.14 74.97 -29.55
CA ARG A 60 -10.69 75.15 -28.19
C ARG A 60 -12.09 74.58 -28.07
N ARG A 61 -12.90 74.65 -29.09
CA ARG A 61 -14.27 74.15 -29.11
C ARG A 61 -14.32 72.66 -29.30
N ASN A 62 -13.36 72.13 -30.07
CA ASN A 62 -13.23 70.68 -30.27
C ASN A 62 -12.51 69.95 -29.13
N LEU A 63 -11.68 70.68 -28.31
CA LEU A 63 -10.95 70.08 -27.21
C LEU A 63 -11.88 69.50 -26.15
N LEU A 64 -13.01 70.18 -25.85
CA LEU A 64 -13.98 69.65 -24.89
C LEU A 64 -14.62 68.36 -25.34
N LEU A 65 -15.00 68.26 -26.63
CA LEU A 65 -15.51 67.04 -27.23
C LEU A 65 -14.47 65.90 -27.17
N PHE A 66 -13.19 66.21 -27.46
CA PHE A 66 -12.11 65.22 -27.37
C PHE A 66 -11.91 64.75 -25.95
N LEU A 67 -11.97 65.59 -24.91
CA LEU A 67 -11.86 65.22 -23.53
C LEU A 67 -13.02 64.31 -23.11
N GLN A 68 -14.26 64.63 -23.47
CA GLN A 68 -15.43 63.81 -23.20
C GLN A 68 -15.37 62.42 -23.85
N ILE A 69 -14.98 62.39 -25.11
CA ILE A 69 -14.77 61.09 -25.83
C ILE A 69 -13.65 60.31 -25.16
N ALA A 70 -12.55 60.96 -24.80
CA ALA A 70 -11.42 60.28 -24.14
C ALA A 70 -11.83 59.66 -22.79
N VAL A 71 -12.64 60.36 -21.96
CA VAL A 71 -13.19 59.79 -20.70
C VAL A 71 -14.05 58.56 -20.98
N LEU A 72 -14.99 58.68 -21.96
CA LEU A 72 -15.87 57.57 -22.31
C LEU A 72 -15.12 56.37 -22.83
N VAL A 73 -14.11 56.57 -23.67
CA VAL A 73 -13.26 55.50 -24.21
C VAL A 73 -12.47 54.84 -23.10
N LEU A 74 -11.82 55.63 -22.21
CA LEU A 74 -11.07 55.09 -21.07
C LEU A 74 -11.97 54.27 -20.13
N LEU A 75 -13.18 54.75 -19.84
CA LEU A 75 -14.16 54.01 -19.04
C LEU A 75 -14.62 52.71 -19.72
N ALA A 76 -14.93 52.79 -21.03
CA ALA A 76 -15.34 51.60 -21.77
C ALA A 76 -14.24 50.54 -21.85
N VAL A 77 -12.97 50.95 -22.04
CA VAL A 77 -11.81 50.07 -22.03
C VAL A 77 -11.57 49.53 -20.60
N SER A 78 -11.73 50.34 -19.57
CA SER A 78 -11.66 49.89 -18.18
C SER A 78 -12.73 48.83 -17.87
N LEU A 79 -13.97 48.99 -18.38
CA LEU A 79 -15.06 48.01 -18.21
C LEU A 79 -14.80 46.72 -18.96
N ALA A 80 -14.00 46.73 -20.01
CA ALA A 80 -13.57 45.54 -20.75
C ALA A 80 -12.50 44.72 -20.00
N SER A 81 -11.93 45.30 -18.93
CA SER A 81 -10.91 44.65 -18.08
C SER A 81 -9.73 44.10 -18.87
N PRO A 82 -8.98 44.96 -19.60
CA PRO A 82 -7.75 44.50 -20.23
C PRO A 82 -6.75 44.08 -19.19
N TYR A 83 -6.00 42.97 -19.48
CA TYR A 83 -5.03 42.41 -18.55
C TYR A 83 -3.66 42.27 -19.21
N VAL A 84 -2.64 42.27 -18.38
CA VAL A 84 -1.29 41.81 -18.75
C VAL A 84 -1.04 40.51 -18.05
N THR A 85 -0.43 39.55 -18.75
CA THR A 85 0.01 38.31 -18.15
C THR A 85 1.26 38.61 -17.33
N VAL A 86 1.14 38.50 -16.01
CA VAL A 86 2.27 38.61 -15.10
C VAL A 86 2.65 37.15 -14.73
N SER A 87 3.93 36.80 -14.88
CA SER A 87 4.46 35.57 -14.28
C SER A 87 4.54 35.81 -12.79
N GLU A 88 3.54 35.33 -12.05
CA GLU A 88 3.65 35.27 -10.60
C GLU A 88 4.62 34.13 -10.28
N GLU A 89 5.76 34.45 -9.70
CA GLU A 89 6.52 33.49 -8.91
C GLU A 89 5.63 33.14 -7.71
N SER A 90 4.78 32.10 -7.87
CA SER A 90 4.01 31.62 -6.75
C SER A 90 5.01 31.11 -5.73
N THR A 91 5.11 31.80 -4.61
CA THR A 91 5.84 31.32 -3.45
C THR A 91 5.15 30.03 -3.03
N VAL A 92 5.78 28.89 -3.33
CA VAL A 92 5.31 27.58 -2.89
C VAL A 92 5.35 27.58 -1.37
N GLU A 93 4.21 27.72 -0.74
CA GLU A 93 4.10 27.80 0.72
C GLU A 93 4.27 26.42 1.36
N GLU A 94 3.88 25.35 0.63
CA GLU A 94 3.93 23.96 1.09
C GLU A 94 4.49 23.03 0.01
N THR A 95 5.38 22.12 0.41
CA THR A 95 5.88 21.04 -0.45
C THR A 95 5.47 19.69 0.12
N VAL A 96 4.90 18.83 -0.72
CA VAL A 96 4.66 17.42 -0.40
C VAL A 96 5.65 16.57 -1.18
N LEU A 97 6.57 15.93 -0.48
CA LEU A 97 7.56 15.03 -1.07
C LEU A 97 6.96 13.61 -1.11
N VAL A 98 6.92 13.01 -2.29
CA VAL A 98 6.66 11.58 -2.47
C VAL A 98 7.98 10.91 -2.76
N VAL A 99 8.45 10.09 -1.84
CA VAL A 99 9.74 9.39 -1.95
C VAL A 99 9.49 7.93 -2.21
N ASP A 100 10.01 7.46 -3.32
CA ASP A 100 9.95 6.05 -3.66
C ASP A 100 10.93 5.26 -2.79
N THR A 101 10.38 4.31 -2.03
CA THR A 101 11.11 3.43 -1.13
C THR A 101 10.98 1.95 -1.52
N SER A 102 10.54 1.66 -2.75
CA SER A 102 10.38 0.31 -3.29
C SER A 102 11.71 -0.41 -3.48
N ALA A 103 11.63 -1.72 -3.73
CA ALA A 103 12.81 -2.56 -3.87
C ALA A 103 13.68 -2.16 -5.06
N SER A 104 13.10 -1.78 -6.20
CA SER A 104 13.79 -1.36 -7.42
C SER A 104 14.71 -0.16 -7.19
N MET A 105 14.43 0.67 -6.18
CA MET A 105 15.27 1.81 -5.78
C MET A 105 16.62 1.41 -5.19
N THR A 106 16.83 0.12 -4.83
CA THR A 106 18.15 -0.40 -4.40
C THR A 106 19.09 -0.69 -5.58
N THR A 107 18.62 -0.58 -6.83
CA THR A 107 19.42 -0.78 -8.04
C THR A 107 20.63 0.15 -8.06
N GLU A 108 21.81 -0.44 -8.30
CA GLU A 108 23.09 0.29 -8.35
C GLU A 108 23.35 0.85 -9.76
N ALA A 109 23.78 2.09 -9.81
CA ALA A 109 24.22 2.74 -11.04
C ALA A 109 25.38 3.68 -10.76
N GLY A 110 26.55 3.35 -11.30
CA GLY A 110 27.75 4.20 -11.12
C GLY A 110 28.31 4.23 -9.70
N GLY A 111 28.03 3.21 -8.89
CA GLY A 111 28.52 3.08 -7.51
C GLY A 111 27.63 3.74 -6.46
N GLU A 112 26.44 4.20 -6.84
CA GLU A 112 25.41 4.75 -5.95
C GLU A 112 24.04 4.15 -6.30
N THR A 113 23.20 3.93 -5.29
CA THR A 113 21.84 3.41 -5.51
C THR A 113 20.91 4.50 -6.10
N ARG A 114 19.87 4.09 -6.81
CA ARG A 114 18.81 5.00 -7.24
C ARG A 114 18.22 5.77 -6.07
N PHE A 115 18.01 5.07 -4.93
CA PHE A 115 17.49 5.66 -3.70
C PHE A 115 18.40 6.78 -3.17
N GLY A 116 19.70 6.58 -3.11
CA GLY A 116 20.64 7.60 -2.63
C GLY A 116 20.55 8.90 -3.44
N ARG A 117 20.52 8.78 -4.78
CA ARG A 117 20.35 9.92 -5.69
C ARG A 117 18.96 10.59 -5.55
N ALA A 118 17.89 9.80 -5.43
CA ALA A 118 16.53 10.29 -5.22
C ALA A 118 16.41 11.05 -3.90
N LEU A 119 16.99 10.51 -2.82
CA LEU A 119 16.99 11.12 -1.50
C LEU A 119 17.75 12.46 -1.49
N ALA A 120 18.89 12.54 -2.16
CA ALA A 120 19.62 13.81 -2.33
C ALA A 120 18.78 14.87 -3.04
N SER A 121 18.01 14.45 -4.06
CA SER A 121 17.08 15.33 -4.77
C SER A 121 15.90 15.75 -3.90
N ALA A 122 15.32 14.81 -3.12
CA ALA A 122 14.24 15.12 -2.18
C ALA A 122 14.69 16.16 -1.15
N ARG A 123 15.88 15.99 -0.55
CA ARG A 123 16.45 16.98 0.38
C ARG A 123 16.59 18.36 -0.23
N SER A 124 16.92 18.45 -1.52
CA SER A 124 17.03 19.75 -2.23
C SER A 124 15.68 20.42 -2.47
N ALA A 125 14.59 19.65 -2.44
CA ALA A 125 13.24 20.13 -2.65
C ALA A 125 12.52 20.56 -1.37
N VAL A 126 13.11 20.30 -0.20
CA VAL A 126 12.56 20.73 1.11
C VAL A 126 12.39 22.23 1.14
N SER A 127 11.20 22.69 1.47
CA SER A 127 10.85 24.12 1.63
C SER A 127 10.32 24.40 3.05
N GLY A 128 9.75 25.57 3.30
CA GLY A 128 9.31 26.02 4.63
C GLY A 128 8.42 25.01 5.35
N THR A 129 7.26 24.70 4.79
CA THR A 129 6.37 23.62 5.30
C THR A 129 6.47 22.44 4.36
N THR A 130 6.83 21.28 4.90
CA THR A 130 7.05 20.08 4.09
C THR A 130 6.36 18.85 4.70
N SER A 131 5.65 18.11 3.85
CA SER A 131 5.10 16.78 4.16
C SER A 131 5.90 15.72 3.41
N VAL A 132 6.05 14.53 3.99
CA VAL A 132 6.76 13.39 3.38
C VAL A 132 5.84 12.18 3.31
N VAL A 133 5.72 11.60 2.12
CA VAL A 133 4.95 10.39 1.83
C VAL A 133 5.89 9.36 1.21
N VAL A 134 5.81 8.10 1.64
CA VAL A 134 6.58 6.97 1.10
C VAL A 134 5.69 6.03 0.29
N THR A 135 6.28 5.25 -0.63
CA THR A 135 5.53 4.35 -1.53
C THR A 135 5.37 2.93 -0.99
N ALA A 136 6.34 2.43 -0.21
CA ALA A 136 6.43 1.02 0.19
C ALA A 136 6.65 0.85 1.70
N PRO A 137 6.23 -0.29 2.29
CA PRO A 137 5.47 -1.40 1.67
C PRO A 137 4.02 -1.03 1.36
N ASP A 138 3.47 -0.07 2.10
CA ASP A 138 2.18 0.58 1.88
C ASP A 138 2.40 2.08 1.79
N ALA A 139 1.71 2.76 0.90
CA ALA A 139 1.80 4.22 0.82
C ALA A 139 1.41 4.85 2.17
N ALA A 140 2.32 5.61 2.75
CA ALA A 140 2.14 6.17 4.09
C ALA A 140 2.69 7.60 4.21
N VAL A 141 2.04 8.41 5.06
CA VAL A 141 2.52 9.75 5.41
C VAL A 141 3.51 9.61 6.58
N SER A 142 4.79 9.82 6.32
CA SER A 142 5.85 9.78 7.32
C SER A 142 5.98 11.10 8.10
N LEU A 143 5.69 12.23 7.44
CA LEU A 143 5.64 13.56 8.07
C LEU A 143 4.51 14.36 7.46
N ARG A 144 3.76 15.10 8.28
CA ARG A 144 2.69 15.98 7.81
C ARG A 144 2.92 17.41 8.29
N GLY A 145 3.10 18.33 7.35
CA GLY A 145 3.18 19.77 7.63
C GLY A 145 4.34 20.16 8.56
N GLY A 146 5.47 19.43 8.50
CA GLY A 146 6.63 19.70 9.32
C GLY A 146 7.47 20.87 8.82
N THR A 147 8.36 21.34 9.68
CA THR A 147 9.40 22.32 9.34
C THR A 147 10.45 21.72 8.40
N ALA A 148 11.24 22.55 7.77
CA ALA A 148 12.33 22.09 6.89
C ALA A 148 13.34 21.18 7.60
N ASP A 149 13.60 21.40 8.89
CA ASP A 149 14.55 20.59 9.66
C ASP A 149 13.94 19.24 10.06
N GLU A 150 12.64 19.19 10.43
CA GLU A 150 11.92 17.95 10.66
C GLU A 150 11.82 17.10 9.37
N ALA A 151 11.57 17.75 8.23
CA ALA A 151 11.53 17.06 6.95
C ALA A 151 12.88 16.45 6.57
N ARG A 152 13.99 17.17 6.79
CA ARG A 152 15.35 16.63 6.56
C ARG A 152 15.64 15.47 7.51
N ALA A 153 15.29 15.59 8.79
CA ALA A 153 15.46 14.50 9.76
C ALA A 153 14.66 13.28 9.35
N THR A 154 13.39 13.44 8.95
CA THR A 154 12.56 12.34 8.43
C THR A 154 13.18 11.69 7.20
N LEU A 155 13.68 12.50 6.24
CA LEU A 155 14.35 11.97 5.04
C LEU A 155 15.64 11.20 5.37
N ASP A 156 16.36 11.60 6.43
CA ASP A 156 17.60 10.93 6.86
C ASP A 156 17.33 9.56 7.50
N GLU A 157 16.13 9.35 8.05
CA GLU A 157 15.67 8.08 8.62
C GLU A 157 15.11 7.12 7.57
N LEU A 158 14.80 7.61 6.35
CA LEU A 158 14.25 6.75 5.30
C LEU A 158 15.31 5.79 4.77
N SER A 159 14.89 4.55 4.55
CA SER A 159 15.63 3.51 3.86
C SER A 159 14.75 2.83 2.81
N PRO A 160 15.32 2.32 1.73
CA PRO A 160 14.55 1.53 0.78
C PRO A 160 14.11 0.23 1.44
N THR A 161 12.94 -0.25 1.07
CA THR A 161 12.39 -1.53 1.51
C THR A 161 12.60 -2.58 0.41
N ALA A 162 12.60 -3.85 0.77
CA ALA A 162 12.61 -4.93 -0.20
C ALA A 162 11.16 -5.37 -0.53
N SER A 163 10.27 -4.43 -0.80
CA SER A 163 8.86 -4.69 -1.10
C SER A 163 8.37 -3.86 -2.28
N GLU A 164 7.25 -4.26 -2.84
CA GLU A 164 6.61 -3.51 -3.92
C GLU A 164 6.20 -2.11 -3.46
N GLY A 165 6.38 -1.14 -4.34
CA GLY A 165 5.90 0.22 -4.16
C GLY A 165 4.44 0.36 -4.62
N ASN A 166 3.78 1.42 -4.15
CA ASN A 166 2.48 1.84 -4.67
C ASN A 166 2.47 3.34 -4.92
N LEU A 167 3.08 3.72 -6.03
CA LEU A 167 3.24 5.12 -6.41
C LEU A 167 1.89 5.83 -6.61
N ARG A 168 0.90 5.12 -7.18
CA ARG A 168 -0.47 5.65 -7.33
C ARG A 168 -1.08 6.03 -5.99
N ALA A 169 -1.01 5.14 -5.01
CA ALA A 169 -1.56 5.41 -3.67
C ALA A 169 -0.80 6.55 -2.98
N ALA A 170 0.53 6.59 -3.11
CA ALA A 170 1.36 7.65 -2.51
C ALA A 170 1.07 9.03 -3.11
N VAL A 171 0.95 9.14 -4.45
CA VAL A 171 0.56 10.40 -5.12
C VAL A 171 -0.87 10.80 -4.72
N SER A 172 -1.79 9.83 -4.60
CA SER A 172 -3.17 10.10 -4.16
C SER A 172 -3.20 10.61 -2.71
N GLN A 173 -2.40 10.03 -1.82
CA GLN A 173 -2.27 10.52 -0.44
C GLN A 173 -1.63 11.92 -0.39
N ALA A 174 -0.56 12.13 -1.17
CA ALA A 174 0.06 13.45 -1.30
C ALA A 174 -0.96 14.50 -1.77
N THR A 175 -1.78 14.17 -2.77
CA THR A 175 -2.85 15.02 -3.28
C THR A 175 -3.92 15.32 -2.22
N ALA A 176 -4.22 14.34 -1.34
CA ALA A 176 -5.22 14.48 -0.29
C ALA A 176 -4.76 15.40 0.87
N ILE A 177 -3.44 15.43 1.15
CA ILE A 177 -2.88 16.24 2.24
C ILE A 177 -2.35 17.60 1.78
N ALA A 178 -2.14 17.79 0.47
CA ALA A 178 -1.67 19.03 -0.12
C ALA A 178 -2.67 20.17 0.09
N GLY A 179 -2.18 21.32 0.55
CA GLY A 179 -2.94 22.58 0.66
C GLY A 179 -3.16 23.25 -0.70
N GLU A 180 -3.87 24.35 -0.70
CA GLU A 180 -4.00 25.21 -1.90
C GLU A 180 -2.61 25.76 -2.27
N ASN A 181 -2.25 25.73 -3.55
CA ASN A 181 -0.94 26.14 -4.08
C ASN A 181 0.26 25.30 -3.58
N ALA A 182 0.03 24.10 -3.07
CA ALA A 182 1.11 23.21 -2.71
C ALA A 182 1.79 22.61 -3.96
N ARG A 183 3.07 22.27 -3.80
CA ARG A 183 3.86 21.57 -4.79
C ARG A 183 4.04 20.11 -4.35
N ILE A 184 3.73 19.15 -5.22
CA ILE A 184 4.05 17.74 -5.03
C ILE A 184 5.32 17.44 -5.81
N VAL A 185 6.35 16.93 -5.14
CA VAL A 185 7.60 16.49 -5.77
C VAL A 185 7.69 14.98 -5.61
N VAL A 186 7.66 14.27 -6.72
CA VAL A 186 7.76 12.80 -6.75
C VAL A 186 9.18 12.43 -7.16
N VAL A 187 9.88 11.69 -6.32
CA VAL A 187 11.24 11.20 -6.58
C VAL A 187 11.26 9.68 -6.57
N GLY A 188 11.64 9.04 -7.66
CA GLY A 188 11.66 7.60 -7.81
C GLY A 188 12.20 7.18 -9.18
N ASP A 189 12.19 5.89 -9.46
CA ASP A 189 12.53 5.37 -10.79
C ASP A 189 11.30 5.20 -11.70
N PHE A 190 10.10 5.27 -11.12
CA PHE A 190 8.80 5.07 -11.80
C PHE A 190 8.63 3.67 -12.41
N ALA A 191 9.41 2.70 -11.99
CA ALA A 191 9.27 1.29 -12.35
C ALA A 191 8.16 0.62 -11.50
N ASP A 192 6.96 1.17 -11.55
CA ASP A 192 5.78 0.80 -10.75
C ASP A 192 4.64 0.45 -11.72
N ASP A 193 4.06 -0.73 -11.57
CA ASP A 193 2.98 -1.25 -12.43
C ASP A 193 1.62 -0.61 -12.15
N THR A 194 1.53 0.24 -11.12
CA THR A 194 0.28 0.93 -10.81
C THR A 194 0.01 2.07 -11.81
N ASP A 195 -1.26 2.40 -12.02
CA ASP A 195 -1.65 3.54 -12.85
C ASP A 195 -1.41 4.87 -12.11
N TRP A 196 -0.13 5.17 -11.85
CA TRP A 196 0.28 6.39 -11.14
C TRP A 196 0.08 7.66 -11.99
N GLN A 197 0.09 7.55 -13.32
CA GLN A 197 -0.13 8.67 -14.24
C GLN A 197 -1.50 9.31 -14.01
N SER A 198 -2.55 8.51 -13.82
CA SER A 198 -3.89 9.02 -13.53
C SER A 198 -3.98 9.75 -12.19
N ALA A 199 -3.19 9.33 -11.19
CA ALA A 199 -3.10 10.04 -9.91
C ALA A 199 -2.41 11.41 -10.08
N VAL A 200 -1.35 11.48 -10.90
CA VAL A 200 -0.67 12.74 -11.26
C VAL A 200 -1.62 13.68 -12.01
N GLU A 201 -2.37 13.16 -12.98
CA GLU A 201 -3.38 13.95 -13.71
C GLU A 201 -4.47 14.49 -12.78
N THR A 202 -4.90 13.68 -11.82
CA THR A 202 -5.87 14.10 -10.79
C THR A 202 -5.32 15.22 -9.91
N ALA A 203 -4.06 15.14 -9.51
CA ALA A 203 -3.40 16.19 -8.75
C ALA A 203 -3.30 17.50 -9.55
N ARG A 204 -2.92 17.42 -10.83
CA ARG A 204 -2.87 18.57 -11.74
C ARG A 204 -4.24 19.19 -12.00
N ALA A 205 -5.29 18.37 -12.09
CA ALA A 205 -6.68 18.82 -12.24
C ALA A 205 -7.19 19.59 -11.01
N ARG A 206 -6.52 19.45 -9.85
CA ARG A 206 -6.76 20.22 -8.62
C ARG A 206 -5.86 21.46 -8.51
N ASP A 207 -5.25 21.88 -9.60
CA ASP A 207 -4.33 23.01 -9.68
C ASP A 207 -3.04 22.85 -8.83
N LEU A 208 -2.66 21.61 -8.47
CA LEU A 208 -1.41 21.36 -7.77
C LEU A 208 -0.24 21.27 -8.76
N LEU A 209 0.89 21.85 -8.37
CA LEU A 209 2.14 21.72 -9.13
C LEU A 209 2.74 20.35 -8.87
N VAL A 210 2.88 19.50 -9.91
CA VAL A 210 3.48 18.18 -9.78
C VAL A 210 4.79 18.11 -10.56
N ASP A 211 5.89 17.93 -9.81
CA ASP A 211 7.27 17.80 -10.31
C ASP A 211 7.69 16.33 -10.20
N LEU A 212 7.96 15.69 -11.34
CA LEU A 212 8.39 14.30 -11.42
C LEU A 212 9.91 14.28 -11.63
N ARG A 213 10.65 13.62 -10.73
CA ARG A 213 12.10 13.49 -10.78
C ARG A 213 12.49 12.03 -10.88
N GLN A 214 12.85 11.60 -12.06
CA GLN A 214 13.23 10.23 -12.35
C GLN A 214 14.71 9.97 -12.05
N PHE A 215 14.98 8.86 -11.37
CA PHE A 215 16.29 8.34 -11.05
C PHE A 215 16.45 6.93 -11.61
N ALA A 216 16.63 6.86 -12.92
CA ALA A 216 16.90 5.64 -13.67
C ALA A 216 18.41 5.33 -13.72
N GLY A 217 18.77 4.24 -14.37
CA GLY A 217 20.12 3.74 -14.58
C GLY A 217 20.38 2.44 -13.84
N GLY A 218 21.28 1.60 -14.36
CA GLY A 218 21.47 0.21 -13.93
C GLY A 218 20.31 -0.67 -14.41
N GLY A 219 20.38 -1.96 -14.13
CA GLY A 219 19.27 -2.90 -14.33
C GLY A 219 19.14 -3.53 -15.72
N THR A 220 19.97 -3.13 -16.69
CA THR A 220 19.95 -3.74 -18.04
C THR A 220 20.54 -5.15 -18.09
N ASP A 221 21.12 -5.62 -17.00
CA ASP A 221 21.76 -6.93 -16.82
C ASP A 221 21.05 -7.81 -15.78
N ASN A 222 19.88 -7.36 -15.28
CA ASN A 222 19.20 -8.04 -14.18
C ASN A 222 18.70 -9.44 -14.56
N VAL A 223 19.03 -10.41 -13.73
CA VAL A 223 18.52 -11.78 -13.75
C VAL A 223 18.14 -12.16 -12.33
N GLY A 224 16.85 -12.17 -12.04
CA GLY A 224 16.35 -12.28 -10.69
C GLY A 224 15.56 -13.55 -10.38
N ILE A 225 15.45 -13.89 -9.10
CA ILE A 225 14.58 -14.93 -8.57
C ILE A 225 13.19 -14.32 -8.35
N VAL A 226 12.21 -14.73 -9.18
CA VAL A 226 10.88 -14.09 -9.24
C VAL A 226 9.75 -14.89 -8.60
N ASP A 227 9.92 -16.21 -8.42
CA ASP A 227 8.89 -17.07 -7.83
C ASP A 227 9.52 -18.29 -7.16
N ARG A 228 8.80 -18.86 -6.20
CA ARG A 228 9.13 -20.12 -5.56
C ARG A 228 7.89 -20.95 -5.30
N ARG A 229 8.05 -22.28 -5.39
CA ARG A 229 7.01 -23.24 -5.02
C ARG A 229 7.59 -24.34 -4.16
N PHE A 230 6.88 -24.70 -3.10
CA PHE A 230 7.28 -25.79 -2.21
C PHE A 230 6.47 -27.05 -2.49
N SER A 231 7.15 -28.20 -2.44
CA SER A 231 6.54 -29.52 -2.47
C SER A 231 7.32 -30.43 -1.53
N GLY A 232 6.68 -30.86 -0.43
CA GLY A 232 7.40 -31.58 0.64
C GLY A 232 8.59 -30.77 1.14
N THR A 233 9.77 -31.37 1.11
CA THR A 233 11.06 -30.75 1.46
C THR A 233 11.75 -30.04 0.30
N GLU A 234 11.13 -29.98 -0.87
CA GLU A 234 11.72 -29.37 -2.05
C GLU A 234 11.20 -27.96 -2.30
N VAL A 235 12.08 -27.11 -2.87
CA VAL A 235 11.75 -25.80 -3.40
C VAL A 235 12.05 -25.76 -4.91
N THR A 236 11.06 -25.38 -5.70
CA THR A 236 11.24 -25.04 -7.11
C THR A 236 11.34 -23.53 -7.22
N VAL A 237 12.45 -23.04 -7.72
CA VAL A 237 12.80 -21.63 -7.86
C VAL A 237 12.67 -21.24 -9.33
N SER A 238 11.97 -20.13 -9.61
CA SER A 238 11.84 -19.53 -10.94
C SER A 238 12.80 -18.36 -11.07
N VAL A 239 13.60 -18.36 -12.14
CA VAL A 239 14.57 -17.31 -12.46
C VAL A 239 14.21 -16.71 -13.82
N LYS A 240 14.19 -15.39 -13.91
CA LYS A 240 13.89 -14.64 -15.14
C LYS A 240 15.05 -13.72 -15.51
N ASN A 241 15.31 -13.62 -16.81
CA ASN A 241 16.24 -12.64 -17.36
C ASN A 241 15.49 -11.39 -17.81
N PHE A 242 15.71 -10.27 -17.12
CA PHE A 242 15.16 -8.96 -17.46
C PHE A 242 16.11 -8.13 -18.33
N GLY A 243 17.31 -8.64 -18.57
CA GLY A 243 18.32 -7.98 -19.39
C GLY A 243 18.07 -8.11 -20.88
N ASP A 244 18.78 -7.32 -21.66
CA ASP A 244 18.67 -7.24 -23.13
C ASP A 244 19.51 -8.30 -23.87
N SER A 245 20.26 -9.13 -23.14
CA SER A 245 21.19 -10.12 -23.71
C SER A 245 21.08 -11.47 -23.01
N GLU A 246 21.56 -12.52 -23.69
CA GLU A 246 21.69 -13.85 -23.08
C GLU A 246 22.55 -13.77 -21.81
N ALA A 247 22.04 -14.35 -20.74
CA ALA A 247 22.73 -14.40 -19.46
C ALA A 247 22.88 -15.84 -18.95
N THR A 248 24.06 -16.15 -18.42
CA THR A 248 24.31 -17.41 -17.72
C THR A 248 24.50 -17.12 -16.24
N ARG A 249 23.76 -17.84 -15.41
CA ARG A 249 23.80 -17.74 -13.94
C ARG A 249 23.94 -19.11 -13.30
N GLN A 250 24.52 -19.14 -12.13
CA GLN A 250 24.58 -20.33 -11.28
C GLN A 250 23.72 -20.12 -10.03
N LEU A 251 22.77 -21.02 -9.81
CA LEU A 251 22.02 -21.09 -8.55
C LEU A 251 22.76 -22.05 -7.61
N GLN A 252 22.87 -21.67 -6.35
CA GLN A 252 23.51 -22.47 -5.32
C GLN A 252 22.64 -22.50 -4.05
N LEU A 253 22.34 -23.72 -3.55
CA LEU A 253 21.75 -23.96 -2.23
C LEU A 253 22.62 -24.95 -1.46
N GLY A 254 23.38 -24.49 -0.51
CA GLY A 254 24.37 -25.32 0.19
C GLY A 254 25.37 -25.94 -0.77
N GLN A 255 25.35 -27.27 -0.90
CA GLN A 255 26.20 -28.01 -1.83
C GLN A 255 25.54 -28.28 -3.20
N GLN A 256 24.26 -28.01 -3.32
CA GLN A 256 23.50 -28.19 -4.56
C GLN A 256 23.74 -26.99 -5.48
N THR A 257 24.07 -27.26 -6.74
CA THR A 257 24.31 -26.20 -7.74
C THR A 257 23.59 -26.53 -9.03
N ALA A 258 23.06 -25.51 -9.71
CA ALA A 258 22.46 -25.62 -11.02
C ALA A 258 22.86 -24.41 -11.88
N THR A 259 23.28 -24.68 -13.12
CA THR A 259 23.55 -23.60 -14.08
C THR A 259 22.34 -23.41 -14.98
N VAL A 260 22.01 -22.16 -15.26
CA VAL A 260 20.94 -21.75 -16.17
C VAL A 260 21.48 -20.77 -17.19
N THR A 261 21.03 -20.89 -18.43
CA THR A 261 21.27 -19.92 -19.50
C THR A 261 19.92 -19.46 -20.02
N LEU A 262 19.70 -18.14 -20.02
CA LEU A 262 18.42 -17.53 -20.34
C LEU A 262 18.61 -16.49 -21.44
N GLN A 263 17.76 -16.55 -22.47
CA GLN A 263 17.60 -15.45 -23.42
C GLN A 263 16.87 -14.27 -22.74
N PRO A 264 16.89 -13.06 -23.31
CA PRO A 264 16.05 -11.97 -22.84
C PRO A 264 14.59 -12.41 -22.65
N ASP A 265 13.97 -12.02 -21.54
CA ASP A 265 12.61 -12.36 -21.11
C ASP A 265 12.34 -13.86 -20.83
N ASP A 266 13.33 -14.73 -20.95
CA ASP A 266 13.17 -16.15 -20.64
C ASP A 266 13.02 -16.39 -19.12
N VAL A 267 12.14 -17.34 -18.78
CA VAL A 267 11.97 -17.87 -17.42
C VAL A 267 12.36 -19.33 -17.39
N THR A 268 13.16 -19.72 -16.40
CA THR A 268 13.49 -21.13 -16.16
C THR A 268 13.30 -21.50 -14.69
N THR A 269 13.11 -22.79 -14.42
CA THR A 269 12.94 -23.29 -13.06
C THR A 269 14.00 -24.31 -12.68
N ARG A 270 14.36 -24.36 -11.39
CA ARG A 270 15.24 -25.38 -10.81
C ARG A 270 14.69 -25.80 -9.46
N THR A 271 14.78 -27.10 -9.20
CA THR A 271 14.32 -27.69 -7.93
C THR A 271 15.51 -28.08 -7.08
N PHE A 272 15.43 -27.77 -5.80
CA PHE A 272 16.41 -28.07 -4.78
C PHE A 272 15.74 -28.69 -3.56
N THR A 273 16.44 -29.59 -2.87
CA THR A 273 16.02 -30.05 -1.55
C THR A 273 16.45 -29.03 -0.50
N VAL A 274 15.52 -28.51 0.28
CA VAL A 274 15.77 -27.48 1.30
C VAL A 274 16.42 -28.14 2.53
N PRO A 275 17.62 -27.74 2.94
CA PRO A 275 18.22 -28.25 4.16
C PRO A 275 17.44 -27.82 5.39
N ALA A 276 17.49 -28.61 6.47
CA ALA A 276 16.94 -28.25 7.76
C ALA A 276 17.54 -26.92 8.28
N GLY A 277 16.73 -26.13 8.97
CA GLY A 277 17.12 -24.83 9.52
C GLY A 277 17.14 -23.72 8.48
N ALA A 278 18.06 -22.78 8.65
CA ALA A 278 18.19 -21.62 7.77
C ALA A 278 19.16 -21.91 6.62
N SER A 279 18.77 -21.56 5.41
CA SER A 279 19.58 -21.70 4.20
C SER A 279 19.27 -20.56 3.21
N GLU A 280 19.94 -20.53 2.06
CA GLU A 280 19.76 -19.48 1.08
C GLU A 280 20.10 -20.00 -0.31
N VAL A 281 19.22 -19.77 -1.29
CA VAL A 281 19.56 -19.90 -2.71
C VAL A 281 20.23 -18.59 -3.14
N ARG A 282 21.41 -18.71 -3.77
CA ARG A 282 22.16 -17.57 -4.32
C ARG A 282 22.30 -17.69 -5.81
N LEU A 283 22.07 -16.56 -6.48
CA LEU A 283 22.34 -16.39 -7.90
C LEU A 283 23.71 -15.74 -8.10
N THR A 284 24.53 -16.29 -8.99
CA THR A 284 25.88 -15.78 -9.28
C THR A 284 26.21 -15.85 -10.77
N PRO A 285 26.98 -14.86 -11.33
CA PRO A 285 27.44 -13.65 -10.68
C PRO A 285 26.27 -12.72 -10.32
N ARG A 286 26.46 -11.84 -9.33
CA ARG A 286 25.51 -10.77 -8.99
C ARG A 286 25.47 -9.72 -10.10
N ASP A 287 24.37 -9.01 -10.17
CA ASP A 287 24.17 -7.90 -11.10
C ASP A 287 23.87 -6.57 -10.39
N SER A 288 23.27 -5.63 -11.09
CA SER A 288 23.01 -4.29 -10.55
C SER A 288 21.86 -4.22 -9.56
N PHE A 289 21.04 -5.29 -9.44
CA PHE A 289 19.93 -5.36 -8.49
C PHE A 289 20.06 -6.57 -7.55
N PRO A 290 20.91 -6.50 -6.53
CA PRO A 290 21.26 -7.65 -5.69
C PRO A 290 20.12 -8.16 -4.78
N THR A 291 18.98 -7.46 -4.69
CA THR A 291 17.86 -7.80 -3.82
C THR A 291 17.16 -9.10 -4.26
N ASP A 292 17.09 -9.37 -5.56
CA ASP A 292 16.48 -10.59 -6.13
C ASP A 292 17.50 -11.68 -6.49
N ASP A 293 18.80 -11.45 -6.24
CA ASP A 293 19.87 -12.45 -6.35
C ASP A 293 19.85 -13.50 -5.25
N THR A 294 19.06 -13.28 -4.18
CA THR A 294 19.04 -14.13 -3.01
C THR A 294 17.63 -14.53 -2.60
N LEU A 295 17.49 -15.82 -2.28
CA LEU A 295 16.25 -16.39 -1.75
C LEU A 295 16.56 -17.03 -0.39
N PRO A 296 16.39 -16.30 0.72
CA PRO A 296 16.45 -16.88 2.05
C PRO A 296 15.37 -17.94 2.23
N LEU A 297 15.74 -19.04 2.91
CA LEU A 297 14.87 -20.15 3.19
C LEU A 297 14.97 -20.55 4.65
N SER A 298 13.84 -20.90 5.24
CA SER A 298 13.74 -21.49 6.57
C SER A 298 12.97 -22.80 6.48
N ALA A 299 13.53 -23.85 7.05
CA ALA A 299 12.90 -25.16 7.13
C ALA A 299 12.87 -25.67 8.58
N PRO A 300 11.89 -26.51 8.94
CA PRO A 300 11.91 -27.21 10.23
C PRO A 300 13.19 -28.00 10.40
N GLU A 301 13.65 -28.18 11.63
CA GLU A 301 14.80 -29.04 11.91
C GLU A 301 14.46 -30.52 11.69
N ASP A 302 13.20 -30.88 11.97
CA ASP A 302 12.61 -32.19 11.67
C ASP A 302 11.32 -31.97 10.87
N PRO A 303 11.33 -32.25 9.57
CA PRO A 303 10.16 -32.06 8.71
C PRO A 303 9.17 -33.23 8.81
N THR A 304 9.57 -34.40 9.32
CA THR A 304 8.77 -35.61 9.34
C THR A 304 7.78 -35.60 10.49
N VAL A 305 6.57 -36.08 10.23
CA VAL A 305 5.52 -36.27 11.24
C VAL A 305 5.21 -37.74 11.37
N ASP A 306 5.48 -38.33 12.53
CA ASP A 306 5.16 -39.70 12.84
C ASP A 306 3.70 -39.84 13.23
N VAL A 307 2.90 -40.47 12.35
CA VAL A 307 1.46 -40.60 12.53
C VAL A 307 1.06 -42.08 12.76
N LEU A 308 0.38 -42.31 13.89
CA LEU A 308 -0.28 -43.57 14.16
C LEU A 308 -1.77 -43.45 13.88
N VAL A 309 -2.31 -44.34 13.05
CA VAL A 309 -3.74 -44.54 12.87
C VAL A 309 -4.17 -45.84 13.57
N LEU A 310 -5.02 -45.71 14.59
CA LEU A 310 -5.66 -46.85 15.26
C LEU A 310 -7.06 -47.05 14.67
N THR A 311 -7.29 -48.22 14.06
CA THR A 311 -8.57 -48.51 13.37
C THR A 311 -8.85 -49.99 13.29
N ASN A 312 -10.13 -50.40 13.42
CA ASN A 312 -10.55 -51.79 13.24
C ASN A 312 -11.11 -52.08 11.85
N ASP A 313 -11.41 -51.08 11.03
CA ASP A 313 -11.98 -51.22 9.69
C ASP A 313 -11.07 -50.81 8.52
N ARG A 314 -9.80 -50.57 8.77
CA ARG A 314 -8.76 -50.18 7.80
C ARG A 314 -8.86 -48.76 7.22
N ASN A 315 -9.90 -47.99 7.47
CA ASN A 315 -10.14 -46.62 6.91
C ASN A 315 -9.24 -46.27 5.71
N ARG A 316 -9.51 -46.93 4.56
CA ARG A 316 -8.65 -46.87 3.39
C ARG A 316 -8.45 -45.45 2.86
N TYR A 317 -9.47 -44.60 2.97
CA TYR A 317 -9.38 -43.24 2.46
C TYR A 317 -8.44 -42.37 3.30
N LEU A 318 -8.52 -42.48 4.62
CA LEU A 318 -7.61 -41.78 5.54
C LEU A 318 -6.17 -42.28 5.35
N THR A 319 -5.97 -43.58 5.39
CA THR A 319 -4.62 -44.14 5.27
C THR A 319 -3.99 -43.83 3.92
N THR A 320 -4.77 -43.84 2.81
CA THR A 320 -4.27 -43.43 1.50
C THR A 320 -3.97 -41.92 1.47
N ALA A 321 -4.85 -41.08 2.06
CA ALA A 321 -4.63 -39.64 2.11
C ALA A 321 -3.34 -39.26 2.84
N LEU A 322 -3.03 -39.97 3.94
CA LEU A 322 -1.80 -39.73 4.72
C LEU A 322 -0.56 -40.35 4.04
N SER A 323 -0.68 -41.49 3.39
CA SER A 323 0.46 -42.19 2.75
C SER A 323 1.01 -41.48 1.51
N VAL A 324 0.29 -40.50 0.94
CA VAL A 324 0.75 -39.70 -0.21
C VAL A 324 1.37 -38.37 0.21
N VAL A 325 1.47 -38.11 1.50
CA VAL A 325 2.13 -36.91 2.04
C VAL A 325 3.60 -37.26 2.30
N ASP A 326 4.52 -36.62 1.58
CA ASP A 326 5.95 -36.96 1.59
C ASP A 326 6.59 -36.80 3.00
N ASP A 327 6.09 -35.91 3.82
CA ASP A 327 6.64 -35.59 5.14
C ASP A 327 5.89 -36.31 6.29
N VAL A 328 5.15 -37.43 5.98
CA VAL A 328 4.41 -38.22 6.96
C VAL A 328 4.89 -39.65 6.97
N GLU A 329 5.37 -40.14 8.12
CA GLU A 329 5.60 -41.57 8.36
C GLU A 329 4.35 -42.17 8.99
N LEU A 330 3.62 -42.97 8.19
CA LEU A 330 2.34 -43.55 8.58
C LEU A 330 2.50 -44.94 9.13
N THR A 331 2.10 -45.13 10.40
CA THR A 331 1.89 -46.47 11.01
C THR A 331 0.41 -46.73 11.19
N VAL A 332 -0.06 -47.90 10.84
CA VAL A 332 -1.45 -48.33 11.06
C VAL A 332 -1.47 -49.56 11.97
N LYS A 333 -2.19 -49.47 13.08
CA LYS A 333 -2.34 -50.60 14.03
C LYS A 333 -3.83 -50.88 14.27
N ASN A 334 -4.17 -52.14 14.37
CA ASN A 334 -5.53 -52.57 14.66
C ASN A 334 -5.60 -52.99 16.14
N PRO A 335 -6.40 -52.33 16.98
CA PRO A 335 -6.71 -52.83 18.30
C PRO A 335 -7.24 -54.27 18.26
N PRO A 336 -6.90 -55.14 19.24
CA PRO A 336 -6.29 -54.81 20.54
C PRO A 336 -4.75 -54.78 20.57
N THR A 337 -4.09 -54.31 19.52
CA THR A 337 -2.62 -54.17 19.51
C THR A 337 -2.15 -53.04 20.42
N ALA A 338 -1.16 -53.30 21.27
CA ALA A 338 -0.58 -52.31 22.14
C ALA A 338 0.26 -51.27 21.38
N VAL A 339 0.21 -50.04 21.83
CA VAL A 339 1.08 -48.94 21.35
C VAL A 339 2.25 -48.83 22.31
N SER A 340 3.47 -49.05 21.83
CA SER A 340 4.71 -49.01 22.61
C SER A 340 5.73 -47.99 22.07
N GLU A 341 5.47 -47.43 20.90
CA GLU A 341 6.32 -46.44 20.25
C GLU A 341 5.73 -45.05 20.46
N GLU A 342 6.58 -44.04 20.37
CA GLU A 342 6.18 -42.63 20.45
C GLU A 342 5.78 -42.14 19.05
N TYR A 343 4.73 -41.32 18.98
CA TYR A 343 4.22 -40.72 17.75
C TYR A 343 3.95 -39.24 17.98
N ASP A 344 4.10 -38.42 16.95
CA ASP A 344 3.71 -37.02 16.97
C ASP A 344 2.18 -36.86 16.94
N VAL A 345 1.49 -37.70 16.21
CA VAL A 345 0.04 -37.69 16.06
C VAL A 345 -0.56 -39.08 16.19
N ILE A 346 -1.62 -39.18 16.99
CA ILE A 346 -2.42 -40.42 17.06
C ILE A 346 -3.83 -40.12 16.55
N VAL A 347 -4.29 -40.85 15.54
CA VAL A 347 -5.64 -40.73 14.99
C VAL A 347 -6.45 -42.01 15.35
N TYR A 348 -7.51 -41.81 16.12
CA TYR A 348 -8.49 -42.85 16.41
C TYR A 348 -9.61 -42.77 15.38
N SER A 349 -9.73 -43.81 14.54
CA SER A 349 -10.67 -43.84 13.45
C SER A 349 -11.41 -45.16 13.41
N ASN A 350 -12.69 -45.15 13.71
CA ASN A 350 -13.56 -46.33 13.74
C ASN A 350 -12.96 -47.51 14.56
N VAL A 351 -12.70 -47.23 15.85
CA VAL A 351 -12.12 -48.19 16.79
C VAL A 351 -13.24 -48.92 17.53
N ASP A 352 -13.16 -50.24 17.55
CA ASP A 352 -14.10 -51.05 18.33
C ASP A 352 -13.94 -50.77 19.83
N PRO A 353 -15.01 -50.34 20.55
CA PRO A 353 -14.95 -50.04 21.97
C PRO A 353 -14.47 -51.20 22.85
N ASP A 354 -14.75 -52.44 22.45
CA ASP A 354 -14.39 -53.64 23.20
C ASP A 354 -12.93 -54.06 22.95
N GLU A 355 -12.33 -53.63 21.85
CA GLU A 355 -10.94 -53.96 21.48
C GLU A 355 -9.93 -52.86 21.85
N LEU A 356 -10.41 -51.66 22.21
CA LEU A 356 -9.53 -50.54 22.59
C LEU A 356 -8.89 -50.80 23.98
N LEU A 357 -7.56 -50.94 23.98
CA LEU A 357 -6.82 -51.14 25.25
C LEU A 357 -6.66 -49.80 26.01
N PRO A 358 -6.74 -49.85 27.37
CA PRO A 358 -6.45 -48.62 28.16
C PRO A 358 -5.09 -48.01 27.85
N GLY A 359 -4.07 -48.80 27.51
CA GLY A 359 -2.74 -48.33 27.11
C GLY A 359 -2.73 -47.55 25.83
N ASN A 360 -3.66 -47.82 24.88
CA ASN A 360 -3.75 -47.07 23.63
C ASN A 360 -4.26 -45.64 23.88
N VAL A 361 -5.19 -45.46 24.84
CA VAL A 361 -5.69 -44.14 25.24
C VAL A 361 -4.66 -43.41 26.08
N ALA A 362 -3.91 -44.12 26.92
CA ALA A 362 -2.80 -43.54 27.69
C ALA A 362 -1.72 -42.97 26.74
N ALA A 363 -1.36 -43.74 25.69
CA ALA A 363 -0.43 -43.23 24.65
C ALA A 363 -0.92 -41.95 24.01
N GLY A 364 -2.23 -41.82 23.71
CA GLY A 364 -2.80 -40.56 23.22
C GLY A 364 -2.64 -39.37 24.20
N ARG A 365 -2.85 -39.60 25.52
CA ARG A 365 -2.63 -38.56 26.53
C ARG A 365 -1.16 -38.17 26.63
N GLU A 366 -0.28 -39.14 26.64
CA GLU A 366 1.18 -38.91 26.66
C GLU A 366 1.65 -38.14 25.43
N THR A 367 1.09 -38.46 24.23
CA THR A 367 1.38 -37.71 23.01
C THR A 367 0.98 -36.23 23.14
N VAL A 368 -0.23 -35.95 23.67
CA VAL A 368 -0.69 -34.58 23.91
C VAL A 368 0.17 -33.87 24.98
N GLU A 369 0.53 -34.56 26.06
CA GLU A 369 1.38 -33.99 27.11
C GLU A 369 2.78 -33.62 26.64
N ARG A 370 3.34 -34.39 25.70
CA ARG A 370 4.63 -34.11 25.04
C ARG A 370 4.58 -33.00 23.99
N GLY A 371 3.40 -32.49 23.65
CA GLY A 371 3.23 -31.43 22.63
C GLY A 371 2.78 -31.92 21.26
N GLY A 372 2.57 -33.21 21.09
CA GLY A 372 1.94 -33.78 19.91
C GLY A 372 0.42 -33.65 19.92
N GLY A 373 -0.26 -34.41 19.06
CA GLY A 373 -1.70 -34.25 18.94
C GLY A 373 -2.49 -35.55 18.78
N VAL A 374 -3.78 -35.42 19.07
CA VAL A 374 -4.73 -36.51 18.93
C VAL A 374 -5.91 -36.06 18.09
N ALA A 375 -6.26 -36.87 17.07
CA ALA A 375 -7.51 -36.74 16.34
C ALA A 375 -8.46 -37.88 16.69
N ILE A 376 -9.73 -37.58 16.96
CA ILE A 376 -10.78 -38.55 17.13
C ILE A 376 -11.82 -38.38 16.01
N GLN A 377 -11.94 -39.39 15.17
CA GLN A 377 -12.98 -39.45 14.13
C GLN A 377 -14.29 -39.93 14.73
N ALA A 378 -15.39 -39.32 14.31
CA ALA A 378 -16.72 -39.74 14.73
C ALA A 378 -17.06 -41.15 14.23
N GLN A 379 -17.76 -41.88 15.09
CA GLN A 379 -18.31 -43.21 14.84
C GLN A 379 -19.65 -43.33 15.57
N GLU A 380 -20.48 -44.29 15.18
CA GLU A 380 -21.82 -44.46 15.77
C GLU A 380 -21.76 -44.71 17.29
N THR A 381 -20.78 -45.47 17.74
CA THR A 381 -20.58 -45.78 19.17
C THR A 381 -19.16 -45.43 19.60
N PHE A 382 -18.99 -44.41 20.38
CA PHE A 382 -17.69 -44.00 20.87
C PHE A 382 -17.19 -44.86 22.03
N PRO A 383 -15.91 -45.28 22.04
CA PRO A 383 -15.29 -45.85 23.23
C PRO A 383 -15.35 -44.91 24.40
N GLY A 384 -15.92 -45.37 25.52
CA GLY A 384 -16.00 -44.57 26.77
C GLY A 384 -14.62 -44.22 27.35
N GLN A 385 -13.57 -44.99 26.96
CA GLN A 385 -12.19 -44.79 27.41
C GLN A 385 -11.56 -43.51 26.86
N TYR A 386 -12.07 -42.92 25.78
CA TYR A 386 -11.55 -41.65 25.24
C TYR A 386 -11.59 -40.53 26.29
N GLY A 387 -12.67 -40.55 27.13
CA GLY A 387 -12.79 -39.62 28.24
C GLY A 387 -12.63 -38.16 27.84
N ASP A 388 -11.58 -37.56 28.36
CA ASP A 388 -11.22 -36.15 28.15
C ASP A 388 -10.58 -35.87 26.77
N LEU A 389 -10.05 -36.87 26.08
CA LEU A 389 -9.53 -36.68 24.70
C LEU A 389 -10.64 -36.36 23.70
N LEU A 390 -11.90 -36.73 23.98
CA LEU A 390 -13.03 -36.44 23.13
C LEU A 390 -13.60 -35.04 23.42
N LEU A 391 -13.46 -34.14 22.48
CA LEU A 391 -13.89 -32.73 22.60
C LEU A 391 -15.41 -32.53 22.64
N VAL A 392 -16.17 -33.54 22.23
CA VAL A 392 -17.63 -33.46 22.08
C VAL A 392 -18.29 -34.43 23.05
N GLU A 393 -19.39 -34.03 23.67
CA GLU A 393 -20.32 -34.94 24.33
C GLU A 393 -21.27 -35.49 23.26
N PRO A 394 -21.09 -36.76 22.85
CA PRO A 394 -21.85 -37.31 21.72
C PRO A 394 -23.32 -37.54 22.11
N GLY A 395 -24.23 -37.23 21.22
CA GLY A 395 -25.67 -37.42 21.38
C GLY A 395 -26.19 -38.58 20.50
N GLN A 396 -27.05 -38.25 19.54
CA GLN A 396 -27.71 -39.24 18.68
C GLN A 396 -27.29 -39.08 17.22
N LEU A 397 -27.48 -40.17 16.45
CA LEU A 397 -27.28 -40.15 15.01
C LEU A 397 -28.34 -39.24 14.34
N ARG A 398 -27.89 -38.28 13.53
CA ARG A 398 -28.70 -37.30 12.80
C ARG A 398 -28.35 -37.29 11.32
N THR A 399 -29.24 -36.73 10.51
CA THR A 399 -28.99 -36.46 9.10
C THR A 399 -28.42 -35.06 8.92
N GLY A 400 -27.30 -34.91 8.22
CA GLY A 400 -26.70 -33.63 7.87
C GLY A 400 -27.34 -33.05 6.61
N SER A 401 -27.60 -31.77 6.61
CA SER A 401 -28.18 -31.05 5.46
C SER A 401 -27.36 -29.83 5.03
N THR A 402 -26.75 -29.13 5.98
CA THR A 402 -25.95 -27.92 5.73
C THR A 402 -24.68 -27.94 6.56
N THR A 403 -23.65 -27.28 6.06
CA THR A 403 -22.41 -27.01 6.81
C THR A 403 -22.12 -25.53 6.80
N ARG A 404 -21.46 -25.07 7.84
CA ARG A 404 -21.00 -23.68 7.97
C ARG A 404 -19.61 -23.66 8.63
N VAL A 405 -18.65 -23.00 7.97
CA VAL A 405 -17.37 -22.70 8.58
C VAL A 405 -17.61 -21.67 9.70
N ALA A 406 -17.31 -22.04 10.92
CA ALA A 406 -17.49 -21.19 12.12
C ALA A 406 -16.22 -20.35 12.40
N ALA A 407 -15.03 -20.90 12.09
CA ALA A 407 -13.76 -20.21 12.23
C ALA A 407 -12.91 -20.39 10.97
N GLN A 408 -12.34 -19.28 10.47
CA GLN A 408 -11.38 -19.27 9.36
C GLN A 408 -9.97 -19.52 9.90
N THR A 409 -9.50 -20.75 9.80
CA THR A 409 -8.19 -21.19 10.28
C THR A 409 -7.42 -21.88 9.17
N GLU A 410 -6.20 -22.31 9.43
CA GLU A 410 -5.41 -23.13 8.49
C GLU A 410 -6.14 -24.40 8.08
N LEU A 411 -6.92 -24.98 8.98
CA LEU A 411 -7.68 -26.21 8.74
C LEU A 411 -8.88 -26.00 7.80
N THR A 412 -9.47 -24.80 7.80
CA THR A 412 -10.73 -24.54 7.10
C THR A 412 -10.57 -23.70 5.84
N ARG A 413 -9.47 -22.96 5.72
CA ARG A 413 -9.26 -22.01 4.61
C ARG A 413 -9.25 -22.71 3.25
N GLY A 414 -10.18 -22.32 2.37
CA GLY A 414 -10.28 -22.84 1.00
C GLY A 414 -10.71 -24.29 0.91
N ILE A 415 -11.28 -24.88 1.98
CA ILE A 415 -11.85 -26.23 1.98
C ILE A 415 -13.38 -26.13 1.96
N ASP A 416 -13.99 -26.84 1.03
CA ASP A 416 -15.44 -26.99 0.93
C ASP A 416 -15.88 -28.24 1.70
N PHE A 417 -16.36 -28.03 2.93
CA PHE A 417 -16.88 -29.07 3.80
C PHE A 417 -18.31 -29.44 3.41
N GLN A 418 -18.49 -30.53 2.74
CA GLN A 418 -19.80 -31.03 2.35
C GLN A 418 -20.57 -31.56 3.57
N ALA A 419 -21.88 -31.38 3.60
CA ALA A 419 -22.70 -31.95 4.66
C ALA A 419 -22.64 -33.49 4.62
N PRO A 420 -22.36 -34.17 5.75
CA PRO A 420 -22.42 -35.62 5.84
C PRO A 420 -23.88 -36.08 5.72
N SER A 421 -24.11 -37.26 5.14
CA SER A 421 -25.45 -37.85 5.12
C SER A 421 -25.94 -38.20 6.54
N GLU A 422 -25.01 -38.64 7.38
CA GLU A 422 -25.27 -38.93 8.80
C GLU A 422 -24.07 -38.44 9.64
N TYR A 423 -24.37 -37.93 10.82
CA TYR A 423 -23.38 -37.51 11.83
C TYR A 423 -23.95 -37.74 13.25
N VAL A 424 -23.08 -37.78 14.24
CA VAL A 424 -23.51 -37.81 15.64
C VAL A 424 -23.62 -36.39 16.13
N ASP A 425 -24.85 -35.96 16.58
CA ASP A 425 -25.03 -34.66 17.19
C ASP A 425 -24.32 -34.60 18.54
N GLY A 426 -24.15 -33.41 19.08
CA GLY A 426 -23.52 -33.28 20.38
C GLY A 426 -23.17 -31.85 20.74
N THR A 427 -22.68 -31.69 21.97
CA THR A 427 -22.23 -30.39 22.47
C THR A 427 -20.72 -30.37 22.63
N LEU A 428 -20.09 -29.27 22.22
CA LEU A 428 -18.66 -29.06 22.42
C LEU A 428 -18.38 -28.88 23.92
N ARG A 429 -17.47 -29.69 24.47
CA ARG A 429 -17.07 -29.62 25.89
C ARG A 429 -16.05 -28.50 26.12
N GLU A 430 -15.10 -28.40 25.20
CA GLU A 430 -14.02 -27.41 25.25
C GLU A 430 -13.48 -27.14 23.85
N GLY A 431 -12.73 -26.04 23.69
CA GLY A 431 -12.06 -25.68 22.46
C GLY A 431 -12.88 -24.80 21.54
N THR A 432 -12.50 -24.80 20.27
CA THR A 432 -13.05 -23.91 19.23
C THR A 432 -13.75 -24.72 18.15
N LEU A 433 -15.00 -24.36 17.88
CA LEU A 433 -15.76 -24.91 16.76
C LEU A 433 -15.20 -24.36 15.46
N GLN A 434 -14.71 -25.24 14.60
CA GLN A 434 -14.15 -24.89 13.28
C GLN A 434 -15.22 -24.97 12.17
N VAL A 435 -15.99 -26.06 12.17
CA VAL A 435 -17.09 -26.28 11.21
C VAL A 435 -18.30 -26.81 11.97
N ALA A 436 -19.44 -26.22 11.71
CA ALA A 436 -20.73 -26.66 12.23
C ALA A 436 -21.54 -27.38 11.14
N VAL A 437 -22.38 -28.32 11.56
CA VAL A 437 -23.40 -28.96 10.74
C VAL A 437 -24.79 -28.57 11.27
N ASN A 438 -25.77 -28.42 10.38
CA ASN A 438 -27.16 -28.03 10.69
C ASN A 438 -27.23 -26.79 11.59
N ASP A 439 -27.88 -26.88 12.75
CA ASP A 439 -28.16 -25.78 13.68
C ASP A 439 -26.95 -25.37 14.55
N GLY A 440 -25.79 -26.00 14.39
CA GLY A 440 -24.58 -25.63 15.11
C GLY A 440 -23.85 -26.79 15.76
N ASP A 441 -24.26 -28.03 15.47
CA ASP A 441 -23.59 -29.21 15.98
C ASP A 441 -22.12 -29.27 15.48
N PRO A 442 -21.18 -29.74 16.31
CA PRO A 442 -19.78 -29.82 15.94
C PRO A 442 -19.52 -30.84 14.83
N LEU A 443 -19.00 -30.40 13.68
CA LEU A 443 -18.49 -31.26 12.62
C LEU A 443 -16.97 -31.27 12.60
N LEU A 444 -16.33 -30.15 12.98
CA LEU A 444 -14.89 -30.05 13.17
C LEU A 444 -14.65 -29.13 14.37
N ALA A 445 -13.90 -29.61 15.34
CA ALA A 445 -13.53 -28.82 16.51
C ALA A 445 -12.08 -29.09 16.90
N THR A 446 -11.43 -28.10 17.48
CA THR A 446 -10.05 -28.18 17.95
C THR A 446 -9.92 -27.63 19.36
N ALA A 447 -8.97 -28.15 20.14
CA ALA A 447 -8.59 -27.57 21.42
C ALA A 447 -7.08 -27.68 21.62
N ASP A 448 -6.51 -26.67 22.27
CA ASP A 448 -5.16 -26.73 22.81
C ASP A 448 -5.22 -27.31 24.24
N ARG A 449 -4.35 -28.25 24.53
CA ARG A 449 -4.28 -28.85 25.86
C ARG A 449 -2.83 -28.98 26.32
N GLY A 450 -2.42 -28.15 27.27
CA GLY A 450 -1.03 -28.06 27.66
C GLY A 450 -0.14 -27.67 26.47
N ALA A 451 0.84 -28.48 26.15
CA ALA A 451 1.69 -28.32 24.99
C ALA A 451 1.10 -28.94 23.71
N GLY A 452 0.10 -29.82 23.81
CA GLY A 452 -0.45 -30.58 22.68
C GLY A 452 -1.79 -30.04 22.16
N ARG A 453 -2.33 -30.75 21.15
CA ARG A 453 -3.56 -30.35 20.45
C ARG A 453 -4.52 -31.53 20.27
N LEU A 454 -5.79 -31.20 20.28
CA LEU A 454 -6.87 -32.15 20.05
C LEU A 454 -7.69 -31.71 18.83
N LEU A 455 -8.15 -32.71 18.08
CA LEU A 455 -9.04 -32.54 16.93
C LEU A 455 -10.20 -33.51 17.04
N TYR A 456 -11.41 -33.00 16.95
CA TYR A 456 -12.61 -33.79 16.67
C TYR A 456 -12.96 -33.68 15.19
N TYR A 457 -13.07 -34.85 14.52
CA TYR A 457 -13.46 -34.95 13.13
C TYR A 457 -14.81 -35.67 13.02
N GLY A 458 -15.90 -34.91 12.88
CA GLY A 458 -17.28 -35.36 13.04
C GLY A 458 -17.87 -36.13 11.84
N TYR A 459 -17.08 -36.41 10.82
CA TYR A 459 -17.49 -37.24 9.69
C TYR A 459 -17.37 -38.72 10.01
N ILE A 460 -18.49 -39.43 10.02
CA ILE A 460 -18.50 -40.92 10.10
C ILE A 460 -18.02 -41.46 8.76
N GLU A 461 -17.04 -42.36 8.79
CA GLU A 461 -16.38 -42.84 7.57
C GLU A 461 -17.38 -43.46 6.57
N GLN A 462 -18.33 -44.27 7.05
CA GLN A 462 -19.27 -45.01 6.20
C GLN A 462 -20.24 -44.07 5.46
N SER A 463 -20.68 -43.00 6.10
CA SER A 463 -21.74 -42.10 5.61
C SER A 463 -21.21 -40.74 5.07
N SER A 464 -19.88 -40.50 5.09
CA SER A 464 -19.29 -39.26 4.60
C SER A 464 -18.98 -39.31 3.11
N SER A 465 -19.44 -38.32 2.35
CA SER A 465 -19.02 -38.04 0.97
C SER A 465 -17.74 -37.23 0.85
N PHE A 466 -17.35 -36.51 1.91
CA PHE A 466 -16.15 -35.67 1.89
C PHE A 466 -14.85 -36.45 1.60
N LYS A 467 -14.78 -37.74 1.98
CA LYS A 467 -13.65 -38.63 1.65
C LYS A 467 -13.40 -38.80 0.15
N PHE A 468 -14.37 -38.50 -0.71
CA PHE A 468 -14.24 -38.54 -2.18
C PHE A 468 -13.85 -37.19 -2.77
N ASN A 469 -13.82 -36.13 -1.95
CA ASN A 469 -13.42 -34.79 -2.37
C ASN A 469 -11.90 -34.75 -2.53
N TYR A 470 -11.39 -34.13 -3.61
CA TYR A 470 -9.96 -33.92 -3.82
C TYR A 470 -9.28 -33.11 -2.71
N GLN A 471 -10.07 -32.36 -1.91
CA GLN A 471 -9.58 -31.59 -0.76
C GLN A 471 -9.41 -32.44 0.50
N TYR A 472 -9.88 -33.67 0.54
CA TYR A 472 -9.75 -34.57 1.70
C TYR A 472 -8.28 -34.82 2.09
N PRO A 473 -7.37 -35.19 1.17
CA PRO A 473 -5.95 -35.30 1.49
C PRO A 473 -5.33 -34.00 1.95
N VAL A 474 -5.76 -32.86 1.38
CA VAL A 474 -5.29 -31.53 1.76
C VAL A 474 -5.70 -31.21 3.20
N PHE A 475 -6.93 -31.52 3.58
CA PHE A 475 -7.40 -31.36 4.96
C PHE A 475 -6.57 -32.20 5.93
N TRP A 476 -6.40 -33.51 5.65
CA TRP A 476 -5.67 -34.39 6.56
C TRP A 476 -4.18 -34.06 6.64
N LYS A 477 -3.56 -33.62 5.56
CA LYS A 477 -2.20 -33.06 5.62
C LYS A 477 -2.16 -31.89 6.61
N ARG A 478 -3.03 -30.91 6.47
CA ARG A 478 -3.08 -29.75 7.38
C ARG A 478 -3.39 -30.17 8.83
N ALA A 479 -4.30 -31.15 9.01
CA ALA A 479 -4.69 -31.62 10.33
C ALA A 479 -3.53 -32.28 11.07
N VAL A 480 -2.74 -33.15 10.43
CA VAL A 480 -1.62 -33.81 11.10
C VAL A 480 -0.47 -32.85 11.39
N PHE A 481 -0.16 -31.92 10.49
CA PHE A 481 0.83 -30.87 10.73
C PHE A 481 0.38 -29.91 11.85
N TYR A 482 -0.91 -29.54 11.88
CA TYR A 482 -1.49 -28.76 12.97
C TYR A 482 -1.36 -29.49 14.31
N LEU A 483 -1.72 -30.79 14.35
CA LEU A 483 -1.68 -31.61 15.58
C LEU A 483 -0.25 -31.83 16.09
N ALA A 484 0.69 -32.05 15.19
CA ALA A 484 2.11 -32.22 15.50
C ALA A 484 2.81 -30.91 15.88
N ASP A 485 2.13 -29.78 15.79
CA ASP A 485 2.74 -28.44 15.92
C ASP A 485 3.95 -28.25 14.99
N ARG A 486 3.91 -28.88 13.82
CA ARG A 486 4.97 -28.79 12.82
C ARG A 486 4.69 -27.69 11.83
N GLU A 487 5.71 -26.88 11.60
CA GLU A 487 5.65 -25.82 10.61
C GLU A 487 5.97 -26.36 9.22
N THR A 488 5.26 -25.87 8.23
CA THR A 488 5.51 -26.23 6.82
C THR A 488 6.43 -25.20 6.17
N LEU A 489 7.14 -25.59 5.10
CA LEU A 489 7.94 -24.64 4.34
C LEU A 489 7.17 -23.36 3.94
N PRO A 490 5.92 -23.42 3.44
CA PRO A 490 5.17 -22.21 3.10
C PRO A 490 4.90 -21.29 4.30
N THR A 491 4.78 -21.79 5.52
CA THR A 491 4.52 -20.99 6.73
C THR A 491 5.77 -20.28 7.24
N LEU A 492 6.93 -20.89 7.05
CA LEU A 492 8.23 -20.37 7.45
C LEU A 492 8.87 -19.43 6.42
N ASN A 493 8.32 -19.39 5.21
CA ASN A 493 8.89 -18.64 4.11
C ASN A 493 7.83 -17.67 3.57
N ARG A 494 8.08 -16.40 3.72
CA ARG A 494 7.15 -15.32 3.40
C ARG A 494 7.67 -14.48 2.24
N GLN A 495 6.77 -13.73 1.62
CA GLN A 495 7.12 -12.70 0.65
C GLN A 495 7.25 -11.37 1.38
N SER A 496 8.13 -10.51 0.88
CA SER A 496 8.21 -9.12 1.36
C SER A 496 6.90 -8.37 1.09
N GLY A 497 6.60 -7.37 1.94
CA GLY A 497 5.31 -6.69 1.92
C GLY A 497 4.22 -7.38 2.77
N GLU A 498 4.36 -8.69 3.09
CA GLU A 498 3.47 -9.34 4.04
C GLU A 498 3.69 -8.81 5.47
N ARG A 499 2.80 -9.22 6.39
CA ARG A 499 2.88 -8.87 7.81
C ARG A 499 2.86 -10.13 8.68
N LEU A 500 3.60 -10.07 9.77
CA LEU A 500 3.47 -11.04 10.86
C LEU A 500 2.62 -10.42 11.97
N ASP A 501 1.47 -11.01 12.23
CA ASP A 501 0.54 -10.57 13.27
C ASP A 501 0.59 -11.52 14.47
N PHE A 502 0.67 -10.97 15.67
CA PHE A 502 0.77 -11.69 16.93
C PHE A 502 -0.39 -11.33 17.87
N GLY A 503 -0.83 -12.27 18.67
CA GLY A 503 -1.85 -12.03 19.70
C GLY A 503 -1.40 -11.06 20.78
N ALA A 504 -0.08 -11.00 21.06
CA ALA A 504 0.56 -10.14 22.06
C ALA A 504 1.78 -9.44 21.47
N GLN A 505 2.35 -8.46 22.18
CA GLN A 505 3.62 -7.84 21.79
C GLN A 505 4.75 -8.86 21.85
N ARG A 506 5.52 -8.94 20.77
CA ARG A 506 6.68 -9.82 20.65
C ARG A 506 7.92 -9.05 20.23
N ARG A 507 9.05 -9.53 20.70
CA ARG A 507 10.34 -9.09 20.19
C ARG A 507 10.68 -9.87 18.94
N VAL A 508 10.93 -9.17 17.83
CA VAL A 508 11.30 -9.75 16.53
C VAL A 508 12.66 -9.21 16.12
N GLU A 509 13.61 -10.09 15.91
CA GLU A 509 14.89 -9.73 15.29
C GLU A 509 14.69 -9.71 13.78
N THR A 510 14.91 -8.56 13.16
CA THR A 510 14.88 -8.34 11.70
C THR A 510 16.30 -8.37 11.15
N PRO A 511 16.52 -8.44 9.83
CA PRO A 511 17.85 -8.38 9.25
C PRO A 511 18.67 -7.15 9.66
N SER A 512 18.03 -6.00 9.87
CA SER A 512 18.68 -4.73 10.24
C SER A 512 18.67 -4.42 11.74
N GLY A 513 17.85 -5.11 12.55
CA GLY A 513 17.76 -4.77 13.97
C GLY A 513 16.72 -5.56 14.75
N THR A 514 16.14 -4.95 15.76
CA THR A 514 15.12 -5.58 16.61
C THR A 514 13.92 -4.66 16.78
N VAL A 515 12.73 -5.20 16.60
CA VAL A 515 11.45 -4.51 16.76
C VAL A 515 10.59 -5.22 17.80
N THR A 516 9.87 -4.46 18.64
CA THR A 516 8.88 -5.01 19.57
C THR A 516 7.50 -4.49 19.18
N ALA A 517 6.65 -5.39 18.67
CA ALA A 517 5.33 -5.02 18.17
C ALA A 517 4.34 -6.20 18.22
N ARG A 518 3.05 -5.89 18.05
CA ARG A 518 1.99 -6.90 17.78
C ARG A 518 1.87 -7.26 16.30
N SER A 519 2.38 -6.40 15.43
CA SER A 519 2.37 -6.60 13.99
C SER A 519 3.66 -6.06 13.41
N VAL A 520 4.39 -6.87 12.65
CA VAL A 520 5.67 -6.53 12.04
C VAL A 520 5.54 -6.64 10.53
N PRO A 521 5.71 -5.55 9.77
CA PRO A 521 5.79 -5.63 8.33
C PRO A 521 7.11 -6.27 7.90
N LEU A 522 7.07 -7.13 6.89
CA LEU A 522 8.23 -7.81 6.35
C LEU A 522 8.81 -6.97 5.19
N THR A 523 9.67 -6.03 5.53
CA THR A 523 10.19 -5.03 4.57
C THR A 523 11.62 -5.28 4.12
N GLU A 524 12.28 -6.30 4.67
CA GLU A 524 13.68 -6.62 4.37
C GLU A 524 13.80 -8.07 3.92
N VAL A 525 14.64 -8.35 2.94
CA VAL A 525 15.00 -9.71 2.56
C VAL A 525 15.95 -10.28 3.59
N GLY A 526 15.66 -11.47 4.10
CA GLY A 526 16.50 -12.13 5.10
C GLY A 526 15.71 -12.99 6.08
N LEU A 527 16.34 -13.26 7.22
CA LEU A 527 15.77 -14.08 8.29
C LEU A 527 15.27 -13.19 9.42
N TYR A 528 14.01 -13.42 9.79
CA TYR A 528 13.37 -12.85 10.97
C TYR A 528 13.31 -13.91 12.05
N ARG A 529 13.69 -13.58 13.28
CA ARG A 529 13.56 -14.48 14.44
C ARG A 529 12.54 -13.93 15.43
N ILE A 530 11.51 -14.71 15.71
CA ILE A 530 10.45 -14.34 16.63
C ILE A 530 10.86 -14.72 18.05
N GLY A 531 10.97 -13.73 18.94
CA GLY A 531 11.28 -13.90 20.33
C GLY A 531 10.04 -14.10 21.22
N GLY A 532 10.27 -14.21 22.52
CA GLY A 532 9.21 -14.34 23.52
C GLY A 532 8.29 -13.12 23.62
N VAL A 533 7.17 -13.33 24.31
CA VAL A 533 6.23 -12.26 24.68
C VAL A 533 6.91 -11.27 25.62
N THR A 534 6.90 -10.00 25.28
CA THR A 534 7.28 -8.94 26.21
C THR A 534 6.06 -8.60 27.05
N ALA A 535 6.20 -8.66 28.40
CA ALA A 535 5.16 -8.16 29.28
C ALA A 535 4.87 -6.69 28.94
N ASP A 536 3.59 -6.36 28.84
CA ASP A 536 3.13 -4.98 28.64
C ASP A 536 3.44 -4.22 29.96
N ASP A 537 4.60 -3.55 30.03
CA ASP A 537 4.94 -2.67 31.15
C ASP A 537 4.10 -1.39 31.03
N GLY A 538 2.81 -1.53 31.29
CA GLY A 538 1.93 -0.43 31.62
C GLY A 538 2.17 0.04 33.06
N ALA A 539 3.31 0.70 33.33
CA ALA A 539 3.45 1.47 34.55
C ALA A 539 4.65 2.44 34.50
N THR A 540 4.34 3.70 34.48
CA THR A 540 4.99 4.84 35.15
C THR A 540 6.24 4.54 35.99
N GLY A 541 7.27 5.37 35.77
CA GLY A 541 8.58 5.37 36.41
C GLY A 541 8.62 5.11 37.92
N GLY A 542 9.62 4.34 38.28
CA GLY A 542 9.97 4.08 39.67
C GLY A 542 11.15 3.13 39.71
N GLU A 543 12.32 3.67 39.99
CA GLU A 543 13.55 2.94 40.31
C GLU A 543 13.32 2.01 41.50
N ALA A 544 13.47 0.68 41.32
CA ALA A 544 13.53 -0.26 42.44
C ALA A 544 14.37 -1.48 42.06
N THR A 545 15.46 -1.59 42.76
CA THR A 545 16.34 -2.76 42.93
C THR A 545 15.51 -3.99 43.29
N ALA A 546 15.53 -5.04 42.48
CA ALA A 546 14.85 -6.31 42.78
C ALA A 546 15.84 -7.44 43.04
N THR A 547 15.79 -7.93 44.23
CA THR A 547 16.32 -9.23 44.69
C THR A 547 15.39 -10.36 44.22
N PRO A 548 15.87 -11.53 43.78
CA PRO A 548 15.00 -12.60 43.31
C PRO A 548 14.37 -13.36 44.47
N VAL A 549 13.04 -13.40 44.50
CA VAL A 549 12.29 -14.35 45.35
C VAL A 549 11.61 -15.36 44.45
N ALA A 550 11.93 -16.63 44.69
CA ALA A 550 11.26 -17.78 44.05
C ALA A 550 9.85 -17.96 44.63
N GLY A 551 8.88 -18.21 43.78
CA GLY A 551 7.62 -18.81 44.18
C GLY A 551 6.37 -18.17 43.62
N GLU A 552 5.67 -19.00 42.92
CA GLU A 552 4.25 -19.07 42.60
C GLU A 552 3.90 -18.88 41.11
N ARG A 553 3.62 -20.04 40.49
CA ARG A 553 3.00 -20.15 39.19
C ARG A 553 1.53 -19.73 39.31
N SER A 554 1.15 -18.71 38.56
CA SER A 554 -0.23 -18.38 38.27
C SER A 554 -0.60 -18.99 36.92
N ASP A 555 -1.43 -20.02 36.96
CA ASP A 555 -2.03 -20.64 35.78
C ASP A 555 -3.01 -19.65 35.11
N THR A 556 -2.61 -19.09 33.99
CA THR A 556 -3.53 -18.45 33.06
C THR A 556 -3.40 -19.14 31.69
N ALA A 557 -4.50 -19.66 31.19
CA ALA A 557 -4.64 -20.49 29.99
C ALA A 557 -4.23 -19.81 28.67
N GLY A 558 -3.56 -18.65 28.70
CA GLY A 558 -3.00 -17.94 27.54
C GLY A 558 -1.54 -18.26 27.22
N GLY A 559 -0.83 -18.97 28.12
CA GLY A 559 0.63 -19.12 28.01
C GLY A 559 1.15 -20.15 26.99
N SER A 560 0.32 -21.09 26.52
CA SER A 560 0.84 -22.20 25.72
C SER A 560 0.97 -21.89 24.23
N ALA A 561 0.09 -21.10 23.66
CA ALA A 561 0.19 -20.69 22.23
C ALA A 561 1.36 -19.73 22.00
N ASP A 562 1.65 -18.88 22.98
CA ASP A 562 2.70 -17.88 22.92
C ASP A 562 4.12 -18.46 23.07
N ALA A 563 4.30 -19.51 23.88
CA ALA A 563 5.59 -20.19 24.02
C ALA A 563 6.04 -20.92 22.74
N ARG A 564 5.08 -21.36 21.92
CA ARG A 564 5.32 -22.14 20.69
C ARG A 564 5.87 -21.32 19.51
N VAL A 565 5.74 -19.99 19.56
CA VAL A 565 6.23 -19.10 18.50
C VAL A 565 7.63 -18.57 18.82
N GLU A 566 8.11 -18.78 20.06
CA GLU A 566 9.44 -18.33 20.48
C GLU A 566 10.55 -19.13 19.82
N GLY A 567 11.51 -18.41 19.22
CA GLY A 567 12.63 -19.01 18.48
C GLY A 567 12.34 -19.33 17.02
N ARG A 568 11.09 -19.17 16.57
CA ARG A 568 10.68 -19.38 15.17
C ARG A 568 11.48 -18.49 14.24
N ARG A 569 11.99 -19.08 13.15
CA ARG A 569 12.67 -18.34 12.07
C ARG A 569 11.75 -18.27 10.86
N VAL A 570 11.54 -17.06 10.36
CA VAL A 570 10.79 -16.79 9.13
C VAL A 570 11.75 -16.20 8.11
N ALA A 571 11.84 -16.81 6.95
CA ALA A 571 12.61 -16.30 5.83
C ALA A 571 11.73 -15.42 4.94
N VAL A 572 12.26 -14.28 4.52
CA VAL A 572 11.56 -13.31 3.68
C VAL A 572 12.36 -13.05 2.42
N ALA A 573 11.70 -13.12 1.27
CA ALA A 573 12.28 -12.86 -0.04
C ALA A 573 11.41 -11.88 -0.83
N LEU A 574 12.01 -11.17 -1.77
CA LEU A 574 11.31 -10.20 -2.62
C LEU A 574 10.23 -10.88 -3.47
N LEU A 575 10.61 -11.80 -4.35
CA LEU A 575 9.73 -12.58 -5.24
C LEU A 575 8.69 -11.72 -5.99
N SER A 576 9.14 -10.59 -6.51
CA SER A 576 8.30 -9.65 -7.25
C SER A 576 8.87 -9.47 -8.66
N GLU A 577 8.12 -9.89 -9.67
CA GLU A 577 8.49 -9.67 -11.06
C GLU A 577 8.46 -8.18 -11.45
N PRO A 578 7.47 -7.36 -11.01
CA PRO A 578 7.47 -5.92 -11.22
C PRO A 578 8.71 -5.22 -10.66
N GLU A 579 9.09 -5.50 -9.41
CA GLU A 579 10.26 -4.87 -8.78
C GLU A 579 11.60 -5.36 -9.37
N SER A 580 11.65 -6.61 -9.85
CA SER A 580 12.83 -7.15 -10.56
C SER A 580 12.95 -6.62 -11.98
N SER A 581 11.85 -6.11 -12.56
CA SER A 581 11.87 -5.41 -13.85
C SER A 581 12.39 -3.98 -13.67
N VAL A 582 13.67 -3.88 -13.30
CA VAL A 582 14.33 -2.59 -12.98
C VAL A 582 14.56 -1.66 -14.18
N THR A 583 14.04 -1.99 -15.35
CA THR A 583 14.05 -1.09 -16.51
C THR A 583 13.05 0.03 -16.28
N ALA A 584 13.54 1.23 -16.02
CA ALA A 584 12.69 2.38 -15.79
C ALA A 584 11.96 2.78 -17.08
N PRO A 585 10.64 3.06 -17.03
CA PRO A 585 9.90 3.55 -18.18
C PRO A 585 10.39 4.95 -18.58
N ASP A 586 10.29 5.28 -19.87
CA ASP A 586 10.48 6.67 -20.33
C ASP A 586 9.34 7.54 -19.77
N VAL A 587 9.60 8.24 -18.69
CA VAL A 587 8.72 9.31 -18.23
C VAL A 587 8.98 10.50 -19.16
N ALA A 588 8.01 10.83 -20.02
CA ALA A 588 8.13 11.85 -21.07
C ALA A 588 8.77 13.14 -20.53
N GLY A 589 10.04 13.32 -20.80
CA GLY A 589 10.85 14.42 -20.29
C GLY A 589 12.32 14.07 -20.07
N GLY A 590 12.74 12.80 -20.23
CA GLY A 590 14.10 12.33 -20.50
C GLY A 590 15.15 12.48 -19.42
N GLU A 591 16.31 12.22 -19.86
CA GLU A 591 17.59 12.13 -19.18
C GLU A 591 17.83 13.19 -18.09
N ALA A 592 18.39 12.69 -16.98
CA ALA A 592 19.13 13.42 -15.94
C ALA A 592 18.56 14.79 -15.56
N GLY A 593 17.56 14.75 -14.72
CA GLY A 593 17.03 15.97 -14.08
C GLY A 593 16.17 16.77 -15.04
N VAL A 594 14.94 16.35 -15.22
CA VAL A 594 13.89 17.23 -15.72
C VAL A 594 13.85 18.39 -14.72
N ARG A 595 14.54 19.47 -15.09
CA ARG A 595 14.26 20.77 -14.50
C ARG A 595 12.77 20.96 -14.66
N ALA A 596 12.08 21.06 -13.54
CA ALA A 596 10.71 21.51 -13.51
C ALA A 596 10.55 22.53 -14.64
N ARG A 597 9.75 22.21 -15.64
CA ARG A 597 9.20 23.23 -16.48
C ARG A 597 8.38 24.03 -15.48
N THR A 598 8.96 25.11 -15.00
CA THR A 598 8.21 26.15 -14.34
C THR A 598 7.20 26.53 -15.41
N GLU A 599 6.01 25.95 -15.38
CA GLU A 599 4.88 26.54 -16.04
C GLU A 599 4.73 27.85 -15.33
N GLU A 600 5.31 28.89 -15.94
CA GLU A 600 4.99 30.25 -15.59
C GLU A 600 3.46 30.32 -15.74
N ARG A 601 2.77 30.21 -14.62
CA ARG A 601 1.33 30.43 -14.58
C ARG A 601 1.17 31.92 -14.86
N SER A 602 0.87 32.23 -16.11
CA SER A 602 0.52 33.60 -16.50
C SER A 602 -0.86 33.89 -15.93
N VAL A 603 -0.89 34.53 -14.76
CA VAL A 603 -2.14 35.02 -14.16
C VAL A 603 -2.48 36.33 -14.86
N PRO A 604 -3.70 36.50 -15.40
CA PRO A 604 -4.13 37.76 -15.95
C PRO A 604 -4.31 38.79 -14.85
N ASP A 605 -3.42 39.77 -14.80
CA ASP A 605 -3.53 40.92 -13.89
C ASP A 605 -4.28 42.06 -14.59
N PRO A 606 -5.51 42.39 -14.18
CA PRO A 606 -6.32 43.42 -14.83
C PRO A 606 -5.80 44.82 -14.53
N ILE A 607 -5.51 45.59 -15.59
CA ILE A 607 -5.07 46.99 -15.47
C ILE A 607 -6.23 48.00 -15.41
N THR A 608 -7.42 47.57 -15.02
CA THR A 608 -8.66 48.35 -14.89
C THR A 608 -8.52 49.57 -14.01
N GLU A 609 -7.80 49.45 -12.88
CA GLU A 609 -7.63 50.53 -11.90
C GLU A 609 -6.84 51.71 -12.51
N TYR A 610 -5.79 51.42 -13.26
CA TYR A 610 -4.97 52.45 -13.91
C TYR A 610 -5.75 53.20 -15.00
N LEU A 611 -6.60 52.50 -15.74
CA LEU A 611 -7.43 53.09 -16.79
C LEU A 611 -8.56 53.93 -16.18
N ALA A 612 -9.17 53.47 -15.09
CA ALA A 612 -10.17 54.23 -14.34
C ALA A 612 -9.58 55.50 -13.72
N LEU A 613 -8.36 55.41 -13.16
CA LEU A 613 -7.62 56.54 -12.65
C LEU A 613 -7.30 57.55 -13.78
N GLY A 614 -6.88 57.07 -14.94
CA GLY A 614 -6.67 57.88 -16.13
C GLY A 614 -7.92 58.63 -16.56
N ALA A 615 -9.07 57.96 -16.60
CA ALA A 615 -10.36 58.57 -16.92
C ALA A 615 -10.73 59.69 -15.90
N LEU A 616 -10.50 59.43 -14.61
CA LEU A 616 -10.73 60.44 -13.54
C LEU A 616 -9.85 61.66 -13.71
N VAL A 617 -8.55 61.49 -14.03
CA VAL A 617 -7.62 62.61 -14.28
C VAL A 617 -8.07 63.46 -15.47
N VAL A 618 -8.51 62.84 -16.56
CA VAL A 618 -9.02 63.53 -17.75
C VAL A 618 -10.32 64.27 -17.42
N ALA A 619 -11.24 63.68 -16.66
CA ALA A 619 -12.49 64.31 -16.23
C ALA A 619 -12.23 65.51 -15.29
N LEU A 620 -11.28 65.41 -14.35
CA LEU A 620 -10.87 66.55 -13.52
C LEU A 620 -10.21 67.65 -14.34
N GLY A 621 -9.43 67.31 -15.36
CA GLY A 621 -8.87 68.26 -16.33
C GLY A 621 -9.95 68.96 -17.12
N GLU A 622 -11.00 68.26 -17.54
CA GLU A 622 -12.18 68.88 -18.19
C GLU A 622 -12.89 69.86 -17.26
N LEU A 623 -13.13 69.47 -16.01
CA LEU A 623 -13.79 70.32 -15.00
C LEU A 623 -12.97 71.59 -14.75
N ALA A 624 -11.64 71.48 -14.59
CA ALA A 624 -10.75 72.58 -14.41
C ALA A 624 -10.75 73.51 -15.65
N TYR A 625 -10.81 72.96 -16.83
CA TYR A 625 -10.91 73.71 -18.08
C TYR A 625 -12.25 74.44 -18.19
N LEU A 626 -13.39 73.87 -17.88
CA LEU A 626 -14.71 74.51 -17.86
C LEU A 626 -14.78 75.60 -16.84
N ARG A 627 -14.24 75.39 -15.61
CA ARG A 627 -14.18 76.41 -14.57
C ARG A 627 -13.33 77.60 -14.97
N ARG A 628 -12.20 77.43 -15.66
CA ARG A 628 -11.35 78.51 -16.16
C ARG A 628 -12.00 79.30 -17.29
N ARG A 629 -12.94 78.69 -17.98
CA ARG A 629 -13.70 79.29 -19.10
C ARG A 629 -14.91 80.09 -18.60
N GLY A 630 -15.33 79.91 -17.38
CA GLY A 630 -16.50 80.57 -16.82
C GLY A 630 -17.85 79.94 -17.19
N ASP A 631 -17.81 78.69 -17.66
CA ASP A 631 -19.01 77.92 -18.05
C ASP A 631 -19.57 77.12 -16.85
N LEU A 632 -18.88 77.22 -15.68
CA LEU A 632 -19.29 76.64 -14.39
C LEU A 632 -19.17 77.71 -13.31
#